data_c58672ef4fdc9ca84933488ff9c5eee8
#
_entry.id   c58672ef4fdc9ca84933488ff9c5eee8
#
_cell.length_a   1.000
_cell.length_b   1.000
_cell.length_c   1.000
_cell.angle_alpha   90.00
_cell.angle_beta   90.00
_cell.angle_gamma   90.00
#
_symmetry.space_group_name_H-M   'P 1'
#
loop_
_entity.id
_entity.type
_entity.pdbx_description
1 polymer ?
#
loop_
_entity_poly.entity_id
_entity_poly.type
_entity_poly.pdbx_seq_one_letter_code
_entity_poly.pdbx_strand_id
1 'polypeptide(L)'
;MLFRSPGDKQHTLASIVKVVSACDAASCDLVAKVYELVVTAGVHKASSIKVAEAAKIIENTQRDLNIALMNELSIIFDKMNINTYEVLEAAGTKWNFLRFQPGLVGGHCIGVDPYYLTHKANKLGYDAQVILAGRAINDGMAGYVAKKILQYIIQNNGNVKDAKVLVMGATFKENVSDIRNSKVADVVKELKSYSLNVHITDPHAESEALKHEYGFELTPVLSNDYDAVIITVPHSDYKKLDDAYFASITKPHALIADLKGMYRGAISSRNYWSL
;
A
#
# COMPACT_ATOMS: atom_id res chain seq x y z
N MET A 1 -10.81 -13.15 -17.47
CA MET A 1 -9.96 -12.23 -16.72
C MET A 1 -8.80 -13.01 -16.11
N LEU A 2 -7.60 -12.84 -16.67
CA LEU A 2 -6.38 -13.54 -16.25
C LEU A 2 -5.70 -12.70 -15.16
N PHE A 3 -6.16 -12.77 -13.91
CA PHE A 3 -5.50 -12.01 -12.86
C PHE A 3 -4.81 -12.92 -11.87
N ARG A 4 -3.52 -12.80 -11.94
CA ARG A 4 -2.58 -13.24 -10.94
C ARG A 4 -2.09 -12.01 -10.19
N SER A 5 -2.16 -12.02 -8.87
CA SER A 5 -1.49 -10.99 -8.06
C SER A 5 0.02 -11.06 -8.33
N PRO A 6 0.68 -10.00 -8.79
CA PRO A 6 2.13 -10.01 -8.98
C PRO A 6 2.84 -10.48 -7.70
N GLY A 7 3.80 -11.40 -7.83
CA GLY A 7 4.53 -11.97 -6.70
C GLY A 7 3.83 -13.09 -5.91
N ASP A 8 2.53 -13.33 -6.12
CA ASP A 8 1.79 -14.41 -5.44
C ASP A 8 2.07 -15.76 -6.13
N LYS A 9 2.67 -16.69 -5.40
CA LYS A 9 3.00 -18.04 -5.86
C LYS A 9 1.97 -19.09 -5.43
N GLN A 10 1.12 -18.77 -4.45
CA GLN A 10 0.13 -19.70 -3.90
C GLN A 10 -1.20 -19.65 -4.66
N HIS A 11 -1.66 -18.45 -5.00
CA HIS A 11 -2.92 -18.24 -5.71
C HIS A 11 -2.68 -18.19 -7.23
N THR A 12 -2.52 -19.37 -7.83
CA THR A 12 -2.28 -19.52 -9.27
C THR A 12 -3.56 -19.46 -10.09
N LEU A 13 -3.43 -19.46 -11.41
CA LEU A 13 -4.58 -19.55 -12.31
C LEU A 13 -5.45 -20.78 -12.00
N ALA A 14 -4.82 -21.91 -11.71
CA ALA A 14 -5.51 -23.18 -11.47
C ALA A 14 -6.16 -23.25 -10.07
N SER A 15 -5.56 -22.63 -9.05
CA SER A 15 -5.97 -22.77 -7.64
C SER A 15 -7.03 -21.77 -7.17
N ILE A 16 -7.50 -20.85 -8.04
CA ILE A 16 -8.54 -19.88 -7.72
C ILE A 16 -9.78 -20.11 -8.56
N VAL A 17 -10.97 -20.18 -7.93
CA VAL A 17 -12.25 -20.21 -8.62
C VAL A 17 -12.36 -19.05 -9.62
N LYS A 18 -12.75 -19.36 -10.86
CA LYS A 18 -12.96 -18.32 -11.89
C LYS A 18 -14.43 -18.02 -12.05
N VAL A 19 -14.76 -16.73 -12.04
CA VAL A 19 -16.09 -16.26 -12.36
C VAL A 19 -16.18 -16.05 -13.87
N VAL A 20 -17.14 -16.70 -14.52
CA VAL A 20 -17.40 -16.60 -15.95
C VAL A 20 -18.85 -16.19 -16.22
N SER A 21 -19.06 -15.54 -17.33
CA SER A 21 -20.39 -15.20 -17.85
C SER A 21 -20.32 -14.96 -19.35
N ALA A 22 -21.45 -14.98 -20.02
CA ALA A 22 -21.59 -14.66 -21.44
C ALA A 22 -22.93 -14.02 -21.75
N CYS A 23 -23.17 -13.67 -23.02
CA CYS A 23 -24.42 -13.09 -23.50
C CYS A 23 -25.61 -14.07 -23.50
N ASP A 24 -25.30 -15.38 -23.52
CA ASP A 24 -26.28 -16.46 -23.49
C ASP A 24 -25.73 -17.67 -22.72
N ALA A 25 -26.62 -18.63 -22.39
CA ALA A 25 -26.27 -19.80 -21.60
C ALA A 25 -25.31 -20.74 -22.33
N ALA A 26 -25.48 -20.95 -23.63
CA ALA A 26 -24.63 -21.87 -24.41
C ALA A 26 -23.18 -21.35 -24.48
N SER A 27 -23.03 -20.05 -24.73
CA SER A 27 -21.73 -19.39 -24.70
C SER A 27 -21.08 -19.41 -23.30
N CYS A 28 -21.89 -19.22 -22.23
CA CYS A 28 -21.41 -19.32 -20.85
C CYS A 28 -20.91 -20.73 -20.53
N ASP A 29 -21.62 -21.76 -20.96
CA ASP A 29 -21.24 -23.15 -20.79
C ASP A 29 -19.96 -23.50 -21.55
N LEU A 30 -19.79 -22.97 -22.76
CA LEU A 30 -18.56 -23.14 -23.52
C LEU A 30 -17.36 -22.50 -22.83
N VAL A 31 -17.50 -21.25 -22.40
CA VAL A 31 -16.44 -20.52 -21.66
C VAL A 31 -16.09 -21.27 -20.37
N ALA A 32 -17.09 -21.72 -19.61
CA ALA A 32 -16.87 -22.49 -18.38
C ALA A 32 -16.05 -23.76 -18.65
N LYS A 33 -16.42 -24.56 -19.67
CA LYS A 33 -15.69 -25.78 -20.07
C LYS A 33 -14.23 -25.49 -20.44
N VAL A 34 -13.96 -24.40 -21.14
CA VAL A 34 -12.57 -23.99 -21.47
C VAL A 34 -11.75 -23.70 -20.22
N TYR A 35 -12.34 -22.96 -19.25
CA TYR A 35 -11.65 -22.70 -17.98
C TYR A 35 -11.47 -23.96 -17.13
N GLU A 36 -12.43 -24.88 -17.12
CA GLU A 36 -12.37 -26.15 -16.39
C GLU A 36 -11.21 -27.05 -16.83
N LEU A 37 -10.69 -26.88 -18.06
CA LEU A 37 -9.51 -27.61 -18.53
C LEU A 37 -8.23 -27.26 -17.75
N VAL A 38 -8.16 -26.04 -17.16
CA VAL A 38 -6.96 -25.54 -16.51
C VAL A 38 -7.17 -25.08 -15.05
N VAL A 39 -8.43 -24.91 -14.62
CA VAL A 39 -8.80 -24.42 -13.30
C VAL A 39 -9.32 -25.55 -12.44
N THR A 40 -8.49 -26.08 -11.55
CA THR A 40 -8.86 -27.19 -10.66
C THR A 40 -9.73 -26.75 -9.49
N ALA A 41 -9.71 -25.45 -9.14
CA ALA A 41 -10.52 -24.86 -8.05
C ALA A 41 -12.02 -24.73 -8.41
N GLY A 42 -12.37 -24.92 -9.71
CA GLY A 42 -13.74 -24.81 -10.19
C GLY A 42 -14.07 -23.47 -10.85
N VAL A 43 -15.24 -23.42 -11.47
CA VAL A 43 -15.75 -22.26 -12.22
C VAL A 43 -17.13 -21.88 -11.69
N HIS A 44 -17.32 -20.60 -11.35
CA HIS A 44 -18.61 -20.03 -10.97
C HIS A 44 -19.24 -19.34 -12.19
N LYS A 45 -20.41 -19.80 -12.63
CA LYS A 45 -21.17 -19.18 -13.71
C LYS A 45 -22.06 -18.07 -13.14
N ALA A 46 -21.73 -16.82 -13.44
CA ALA A 46 -22.54 -15.68 -13.06
C ALA A 46 -23.75 -15.54 -14.00
N SER A 47 -24.87 -15.06 -13.48
CA SER A 47 -26.16 -14.95 -14.20
C SER A 47 -26.12 -13.95 -15.36
N SER A 48 -25.14 -13.03 -15.39
CA SER A 48 -24.95 -12.07 -16.46
C SER A 48 -23.53 -11.50 -16.45
N ILE A 49 -23.09 -10.90 -17.56
CA ILE A 49 -21.82 -10.18 -17.67
C ILE A 49 -21.74 -9.06 -16.61
N LYS A 50 -22.83 -8.32 -16.39
CA LYS A 50 -22.89 -7.25 -15.38
C LYS A 50 -22.63 -7.77 -13.96
N VAL A 51 -23.16 -8.94 -13.62
CA VAL A 51 -22.93 -9.57 -12.30
C VAL A 51 -21.47 -9.97 -12.16
N ALA A 52 -20.85 -10.57 -13.17
CA ALA A 52 -19.45 -10.96 -13.15
C ALA A 52 -18.49 -9.75 -13.03
N GLU A 53 -18.79 -8.67 -13.75
CA GLU A 53 -18.04 -7.40 -13.67
C GLU A 53 -18.20 -6.76 -12.28
N ALA A 54 -19.42 -6.69 -11.77
CA ALA A 54 -19.70 -6.15 -10.44
C ALA A 54 -18.98 -6.95 -9.35
N ALA A 55 -18.97 -8.28 -9.43
CA ALA A 55 -18.26 -9.15 -8.48
C ALA A 55 -16.76 -8.83 -8.42
N LYS A 56 -16.13 -8.53 -9.57
CA LYS A 56 -14.73 -8.14 -9.60
C LYS A 56 -14.47 -6.77 -8.95
N ILE A 57 -15.32 -5.80 -9.24
CA ILE A 57 -15.17 -4.44 -8.70
C ILE A 57 -15.38 -4.43 -7.19
N ILE A 58 -16.40 -5.14 -6.66
CA ILE A 58 -16.66 -5.15 -5.21
C ILE A 58 -15.58 -5.87 -4.42
N GLU A 59 -14.90 -6.88 -4.97
CA GLU A 59 -13.76 -7.53 -4.32
C GLU A 59 -12.66 -6.52 -3.98
N ASN A 60 -12.28 -5.67 -4.94
CA ASN A 60 -11.27 -4.64 -4.74
C ASN A 60 -11.78 -3.46 -3.89
N THR A 61 -13.02 -3.03 -4.11
CA THR A 61 -13.63 -1.95 -3.32
C THR A 61 -13.75 -2.33 -1.85
N GLN A 62 -14.15 -3.56 -1.54
CA GLN A 62 -14.23 -4.07 -0.17
C GLN A 62 -12.85 -4.07 0.51
N ARG A 63 -11.81 -4.48 -0.22
CA ARG A 63 -10.43 -4.45 0.29
C ARG A 63 -9.96 -3.02 0.55
N ASP A 64 -10.21 -2.12 -0.39
CA ASP A 64 -9.88 -0.69 -0.27
C ASP A 64 -10.53 -0.05 0.96
N LEU A 65 -11.82 -0.30 1.17
CA LEU A 65 -12.56 0.23 2.32
C LEU A 65 -12.08 -0.33 3.66
N ASN A 66 -11.73 -1.62 3.71
CA ASN A 66 -11.18 -2.20 4.94
C ASN A 66 -9.79 -1.61 5.27
N ILE A 67 -8.95 -1.35 4.25
CA ILE A 67 -7.67 -0.65 4.47
C ILE A 67 -7.92 0.80 4.89
N ALA A 68 -8.90 1.49 4.30
CA ALA A 68 -9.26 2.85 4.69
C ALA A 68 -9.68 2.94 6.17
N LEU A 69 -10.47 1.98 6.64
CA LEU A 69 -10.82 1.89 8.06
C LEU A 69 -9.57 1.73 8.93
N MET A 70 -8.63 0.84 8.56
CA MET A 70 -7.38 0.68 9.32
C MET A 70 -6.51 1.93 9.28
N ASN A 71 -6.48 2.64 8.16
CA ASN A 71 -5.77 3.90 8.02
C ASN A 71 -6.37 4.99 8.90
N GLU A 72 -7.69 5.14 8.92
CA GLU A 72 -8.38 6.10 9.80
C GLU A 72 -8.14 5.78 11.28
N LEU A 73 -8.23 4.49 11.65
CA LEU A 73 -7.92 4.04 13.01
C LEU A 73 -6.47 4.34 13.39
N SER A 74 -5.51 4.15 12.47
CA SER A 74 -4.11 4.48 12.75
C SER A 74 -3.89 5.97 13.03
N ILE A 75 -4.59 6.85 12.31
CA ILE A 75 -4.56 8.30 12.56
C ILE A 75 -5.17 8.64 13.94
N ILE A 76 -6.27 7.99 14.29
CA ILE A 76 -6.94 8.20 15.59
C ILE A 76 -6.04 7.72 16.73
N PHE A 77 -5.49 6.52 16.62
CA PHE A 77 -4.63 5.91 17.63
C PHE A 77 -3.29 6.65 17.79
N ASP A 78 -2.71 7.16 16.71
CA ASP A 78 -1.54 8.04 16.79
C ASP A 78 -1.83 9.31 17.64
N LYS A 79 -3.00 9.93 17.47
CA LYS A 79 -3.42 11.07 18.30
C LYS A 79 -3.69 10.71 19.76
N MET A 80 -4.01 9.46 20.03
CA MET A 80 -4.24 8.93 21.38
C MET A 80 -2.95 8.38 22.02
N ASN A 81 -1.81 8.37 21.31
CA ASN A 81 -0.56 7.71 21.70
C ASN A 81 -0.74 6.22 21.98
N ILE A 82 -1.56 5.55 21.17
CA ILE A 82 -1.81 4.10 21.22
C ILE A 82 -1.18 3.45 19.98
N ASN A 83 -0.50 2.32 20.18
CA ASN A 83 0.07 1.57 19.07
C ASN A 83 -1.03 0.83 18.29
N THR A 84 -1.21 1.16 17.01
CA THR A 84 -2.24 0.59 16.15
C THR A 84 -2.12 -0.94 16.04
N TYR A 85 -0.92 -1.46 15.88
CA TYR A 85 -0.69 -2.89 15.69
C TYR A 85 -1.02 -3.71 16.96
N GLU A 86 -0.77 -3.17 18.15
CA GLU A 86 -1.19 -3.80 19.41
C GLU A 86 -2.71 -3.91 19.52
N VAL A 87 -3.43 -2.86 19.11
CA VAL A 87 -4.90 -2.88 19.05
C VAL A 87 -5.39 -3.91 18.03
N LEU A 88 -4.78 -3.95 16.84
CA LEU A 88 -5.15 -4.90 15.78
C LEU A 88 -4.85 -6.35 16.20
N GLU A 89 -3.77 -6.60 16.93
CA GLU A 89 -3.45 -7.91 17.50
C GLU A 89 -4.50 -8.34 18.54
N ALA A 90 -4.86 -7.45 19.45
CA ALA A 90 -5.89 -7.71 20.46
C ALA A 90 -7.26 -7.97 19.81
N ALA A 91 -7.68 -7.13 18.87
CA ALA A 91 -8.92 -7.31 18.12
C ALA A 91 -8.91 -8.59 17.28
N GLY A 92 -7.76 -8.91 16.68
CA GLY A 92 -7.53 -10.11 15.86
C GLY A 92 -7.62 -11.45 16.62
N THR A 93 -7.74 -11.43 17.96
CA THR A 93 -8.05 -12.63 18.77
C THR A 93 -9.50 -13.09 18.59
N LYS A 94 -10.38 -12.22 18.07
CA LYS A 94 -11.78 -12.54 17.81
C LYS A 94 -11.94 -13.22 16.47
N TRP A 95 -12.70 -14.30 16.42
CA TRP A 95 -12.88 -15.13 15.22
C TRP A 95 -13.52 -14.39 14.03
N ASN A 96 -14.30 -13.35 14.28
CA ASN A 96 -15.02 -12.57 13.28
C ASN A 96 -14.28 -11.28 12.86
N PHE A 97 -13.10 -11.01 13.42
CA PHE A 97 -12.32 -9.83 13.05
C PHE A 97 -11.53 -10.07 11.77
N LEU A 98 -11.75 -9.23 10.76
CA LEU A 98 -11.03 -9.29 9.50
C LEU A 98 -9.66 -8.58 9.63
N ARG A 99 -8.59 -9.34 9.45
CA ARG A 99 -7.21 -8.88 9.65
C ARG A 99 -6.72 -8.06 8.45
N PHE A 100 -7.09 -6.79 8.42
CA PHE A 100 -6.48 -5.79 7.56
C PHE A 100 -5.47 -4.95 8.36
N GLN A 101 -4.56 -4.30 7.65
CA GLN A 101 -3.53 -3.44 8.23
C GLN A 101 -3.51 -2.08 7.54
N PRO A 102 -3.09 -1.00 8.24
CA PRO A 102 -2.91 0.30 7.61
C PRO A 102 -1.77 0.29 6.60
N GLY A 103 -1.77 1.28 5.71
CA GLY A 103 -0.69 1.48 4.76
C GLY A 103 -1.12 2.21 3.50
N LEU A 104 -0.16 2.43 2.63
CA LEU A 104 -0.38 3.08 1.34
C LEU A 104 -1.12 2.12 0.39
N VAL A 105 -2.15 2.62 -0.29
CA VAL A 105 -2.96 1.85 -1.24
C VAL A 105 -2.64 2.31 -2.65
N GLY A 106 -1.77 1.56 -3.32
CA GLY A 106 -1.36 1.77 -4.70
C GLY A 106 -1.73 0.62 -5.64
N GLY A 107 -1.11 0.61 -6.81
CA GLY A 107 -1.29 -0.40 -7.85
C GLY A 107 -2.50 -0.16 -8.76
N HIS A 108 -2.72 -1.12 -9.70
CA HIS A 108 -3.65 -0.93 -10.82
C HIS A 108 -5.13 -1.09 -10.47
N CYS A 109 -5.45 -1.82 -9.41
CA CYS A 109 -6.80 -2.28 -9.15
C CYS A 109 -7.40 -1.65 -7.89
N ILE A 110 -6.78 -1.87 -6.72
CA ILE A 110 -7.39 -1.52 -5.43
C ILE A 110 -7.66 -0.02 -5.33
N GLY A 111 -6.71 0.83 -5.75
CA GLY A 111 -6.87 2.28 -5.74
C GLY A 111 -7.67 2.87 -6.91
N VAL A 112 -8.04 2.06 -7.92
CA VAL A 112 -8.66 2.52 -9.19
C VAL A 112 -10.08 2.00 -9.35
N ASP A 113 -10.33 0.71 -9.13
CA ASP A 113 -11.64 0.08 -9.35
C ASP A 113 -12.78 0.78 -8.58
N PRO A 114 -12.60 1.26 -7.33
CA PRO A 114 -13.64 1.99 -6.63
C PRO A 114 -14.13 3.24 -7.39
N TYR A 115 -13.23 3.93 -8.11
CA TYR A 115 -13.60 5.10 -8.92
C TYR A 115 -14.47 4.74 -10.13
N TYR A 116 -14.26 3.58 -10.76
CA TYR A 116 -15.17 3.10 -11.81
C TYR A 116 -16.58 2.87 -11.26
N LEU A 117 -16.69 2.30 -10.06
CA LEU A 117 -17.98 2.05 -9.41
C LEU A 117 -18.66 3.37 -9.03
N THR A 118 -17.95 4.32 -8.43
CA THR A 118 -18.50 5.63 -8.06
C THR A 118 -18.91 6.44 -9.28
N HIS A 119 -18.11 6.40 -10.36
CA HIS A 119 -18.47 7.02 -11.64
C HIS A 119 -19.77 6.44 -12.21
N LYS A 120 -19.93 5.10 -12.15
CA LYS A 120 -21.16 4.45 -12.60
C LYS A 120 -22.35 4.83 -11.72
N ALA A 121 -22.17 4.87 -10.40
CA ALA A 121 -23.19 5.29 -9.45
C ALA A 121 -23.68 6.71 -9.75
N ASN A 122 -22.74 7.63 -9.97
CA ASN A 122 -23.03 9.03 -10.29
C ASN A 122 -23.86 9.17 -11.57
N LYS A 123 -23.50 8.41 -12.63
CA LYS A 123 -24.32 8.34 -13.87
C LYS A 123 -25.76 7.82 -13.65
N LEU A 124 -25.97 7.09 -12.57
CA LEU A 124 -27.29 6.59 -12.18
C LEU A 124 -28.02 7.50 -11.17
N GLY A 125 -27.44 8.67 -10.86
CA GLY A 125 -28.00 9.65 -9.92
C GLY A 125 -27.77 9.29 -8.45
N TYR A 126 -26.80 8.39 -8.12
CA TYR A 126 -26.47 8.01 -6.76
C TYR A 126 -25.06 8.46 -6.38
N ASP A 127 -24.92 9.16 -5.26
CA ASP A 127 -23.64 9.55 -4.68
C ASP A 127 -23.12 8.46 -3.74
N ALA A 128 -22.03 7.83 -4.09
CA ALA A 128 -21.45 6.69 -3.38
C ALA A 128 -20.62 7.12 -2.16
N GLN A 129 -21.25 7.62 -1.11
CA GLN A 129 -20.64 8.27 0.06
C GLN A 129 -19.59 7.41 0.75
N VAL A 130 -19.89 6.16 1.09
CA VAL A 130 -18.98 5.27 1.82
C VAL A 130 -17.70 4.99 1.01
N ILE A 131 -17.85 4.74 -0.30
CA ILE A 131 -16.72 4.44 -1.18
C ILE A 131 -15.83 5.68 -1.35
N LEU A 132 -16.43 6.86 -1.56
CA LEU A 132 -15.70 8.11 -1.71
C LEU A 132 -15.00 8.52 -0.40
N ALA A 133 -15.64 8.33 0.75
CA ALA A 133 -15.00 8.59 2.04
C ALA A 133 -13.77 7.69 2.26
N GLY A 134 -13.89 6.38 1.99
CA GLY A 134 -12.75 5.47 2.09
C GLY A 134 -11.61 5.83 1.13
N ARG A 135 -11.94 6.22 -0.11
CA ARG A 135 -10.93 6.71 -1.06
C ARG A 135 -10.23 7.97 -0.58
N ALA A 136 -10.97 8.95 -0.04
CA ALA A 136 -10.39 10.18 0.49
C ALA A 136 -9.38 9.90 1.63
N ILE A 137 -9.68 8.94 2.50
CA ILE A 137 -8.76 8.51 3.58
C ILE A 137 -7.51 7.89 2.97
N ASN A 138 -7.64 6.89 2.08
CA ASN A 138 -6.50 6.20 1.48
C ASN A 138 -5.62 7.13 0.64
N ASP A 139 -6.23 8.04 -0.12
CA ASP A 139 -5.49 9.03 -0.92
C ASP A 139 -4.78 10.07 -0.04
N GLY A 140 -5.32 10.38 1.13
CA GLY A 140 -4.72 11.31 2.09
C GLY A 140 -3.52 10.77 2.86
N MET A 141 -3.29 9.43 2.85
CA MET A 141 -2.25 8.81 3.67
C MET A 141 -0.83 9.26 3.32
N ALA A 142 -0.52 9.52 2.07
CA ALA A 142 0.80 10.01 1.66
C ALA A 142 1.11 11.36 2.31
N GLY A 143 0.15 12.29 2.26
CA GLY A 143 0.27 13.60 2.91
C GLY A 143 0.34 13.48 4.44
N TYR A 144 -0.43 12.56 5.04
CA TYR A 144 -0.36 12.31 6.49
C TYR A 144 1.04 11.86 6.93
N VAL A 145 1.62 10.87 6.24
CA VAL A 145 2.97 10.37 6.51
C VAL A 145 4.01 11.48 6.36
N ALA A 146 4.00 12.19 5.23
CA ALA A 146 4.96 13.26 4.98
C ALA A 146 4.87 14.38 6.03
N LYS A 147 3.65 14.76 6.43
CA LYS A 147 3.42 15.74 7.49
C LYS A 147 3.94 15.26 8.85
N LYS A 148 3.76 13.98 9.19
CA LYS A 148 4.28 13.39 10.43
C LYS A 148 5.81 13.49 10.49
N ILE A 149 6.50 13.14 9.39
CA ILE A 149 7.95 13.26 9.27
C ILE A 149 8.41 14.72 9.43
N LEU A 150 7.74 15.64 8.71
CA LEU A 150 8.04 17.08 8.82
C LEU A 150 7.89 17.59 10.24
N GLN A 151 6.78 17.27 10.91
CA GLN A 151 6.53 17.67 12.29
C GLN A 151 7.60 17.14 13.24
N TYR A 152 7.99 15.88 13.06
CA TYR A 152 9.06 15.29 13.85
C TYR A 152 10.40 16.02 13.67
N ILE A 153 10.79 16.30 12.42
CA ILE A 153 12.03 17.04 12.11
C ILE A 153 12.02 18.44 12.74
N ILE A 154 10.91 19.17 12.61
CA ILE A 154 10.77 20.52 13.22
C ILE A 154 10.94 20.45 14.74
N GLN A 155 10.35 19.47 15.41
CA GLN A 155 10.40 19.31 16.86
C GLN A 155 11.79 18.94 17.38
N ASN A 156 12.58 18.21 16.60
CA ASN A 156 13.86 17.66 17.07
C ASN A 156 15.11 18.38 16.48
N ASN A 157 15.06 18.89 15.25
CA ASN A 157 16.21 19.48 14.56
C ASN A 157 16.03 20.96 14.21
N GLY A 158 14.82 21.46 14.16
CA GLY A 158 14.50 22.87 13.87
C GLY A 158 14.77 23.32 12.42
N ASN A 159 15.70 22.72 11.69
CA ASN A 159 16.09 23.12 10.34
C ASN A 159 15.61 22.11 9.30
N VAL A 160 14.52 22.44 8.62
CA VAL A 160 13.90 21.60 7.57
C VAL A 160 14.74 21.58 6.29
N LYS A 161 15.38 22.72 5.95
CA LYS A 161 16.06 22.90 4.65
C LYS A 161 17.24 21.94 4.45
N ASP A 162 17.96 21.61 5.53
CA ASP A 162 19.12 20.75 5.50
C ASP A 162 18.80 19.31 5.94
N ALA A 163 17.54 19.03 6.27
CA ALA A 163 17.11 17.73 6.74
C ALA A 163 17.08 16.72 5.60
N LYS A 164 17.68 15.54 5.85
CA LYS A 164 17.75 14.42 4.91
C LYS A 164 16.78 13.33 5.32
N VAL A 165 15.99 12.88 4.38
CA VAL A 165 15.01 11.78 4.58
C VAL A 165 15.32 10.66 3.60
N LEU A 166 15.48 9.44 4.10
CA LEU A 166 15.59 8.24 3.27
C LEU A 166 14.22 7.56 3.16
N VAL A 167 13.77 7.33 1.93
CA VAL A 167 12.59 6.51 1.62
C VAL A 167 13.08 5.13 1.15
N MET A 168 12.71 4.09 1.89
CA MET A 168 13.06 2.69 1.61
C MET A 168 11.85 1.95 1.05
N GLY A 169 11.93 1.61 -0.25
CA GLY A 169 10.84 1.05 -1.06
C GLY A 169 10.21 2.10 -1.95
N ALA A 170 10.10 1.83 -3.25
CA ALA A 170 9.49 2.69 -4.26
C ALA A 170 8.45 1.95 -5.12
N THR A 171 8.42 0.62 -5.06
CA THR A 171 7.43 -0.22 -5.74
C THR A 171 6.05 -0.11 -5.08
N PHE A 172 4.99 -0.52 -5.78
CA PHE A 172 3.64 -0.43 -5.19
C PHE A 172 3.38 -1.48 -4.11
N LYS A 173 4.19 -2.56 -4.06
CA LYS A 173 4.08 -3.62 -3.05
C LYS A 173 5.41 -4.38 -2.94
N GLU A 174 5.52 -5.19 -1.87
CA GLU A 174 6.71 -5.97 -1.53
C GLU A 174 7.11 -7.01 -2.59
N ASN A 175 8.42 -7.17 -2.80
CA ASN A 175 9.06 -8.21 -3.60
C ASN A 175 8.63 -8.28 -5.07
N VAL A 176 8.28 -7.13 -5.64
CA VAL A 176 7.98 -6.97 -7.07
C VAL A 176 8.72 -5.76 -7.62
N SER A 177 8.99 -5.75 -8.93
CA SER A 177 9.62 -4.62 -9.62
C SER A 177 8.61 -3.59 -10.14
N ASP A 178 7.30 -3.82 -9.98
CA ASP A 178 6.26 -2.95 -10.52
C ASP A 178 6.12 -1.67 -9.69
N ILE A 179 6.37 -0.53 -10.34
CA ILE A 179 6.31 0.81 -9.74
C ILE A 179 5.00 1.55 -10.05
N ARG A 180 4.18 1.05 -10.99
CA ARG A 180 3.01 1.77 -11.51
C ARG A 180 1.99 2.05 -10.41
N ASN A 181 1.50 3.30 -10.34
CA ASN A 181 0.60 3.80 -9.31
C ASN A 181 1.10 3.54 -7.88
N SER A 182 2.41 3.58 -7.67
CA SER A 182 2.97 3.49 -6.32
C SER A 182 2.65 4.76 -5.53
N LYS A 183 1.94 4.62 -4.41
CA LYS A 183 1.64 5.74 -3.50
C LYS A 183 2.89 6.27 -2.78
N VAL A 184 4.00 5.56 -2.86
CA VAL A 184 5.30 6.06 -2.38
C VAL A 184 5.73 7.30 -3.17
N ALA A 185 5.41 7.37 -4.47
CA ALA A 185 5.68 8.56 -5.28
C ALA A 185 4.98 9.81 -4.72
N ASP A 186 3.74 9.66 -4.22
CA ASP A 186 3.02 10.76 -3.57
C ASP A 186 3.71 11.18 -2.26
N VAL A 187 4.21 10.22 -1.46
CA VAL A 187 5.00 10.53 -0.24
C VAL A 187 6.27 11.31 -0.58
N VAL A 188 7.02 10.86 -1.60
CA VAL A 188 8.23 11.55 -2.07
C VAL A 188 7.92 12.97 -2.54
N LYS A 189 6.84 13.14 -3.31
CA LYS A 189 6.39 14.45 -3.80
C LYS A 189 6.03 15.39 -2.65
N GLU A 190 5.28 14.90 -1.67
CA GLU A 190 4.90 15.68 -0.49
C GLU A 190 6.13 16.09 0.33
N LEU A 191 7.07 15.18 0.61
CA LEU A 191 8.32 15.49 1.33
C LEU A 191 9.15 16.55 0.59
N LYS A 192 9.29 16.42 -0.74
CA LYS A 192 9.98 17.41 -1.57
C LYS A 192 9.30 18.78 -1.57
N SER A 193 7.96 18.81 -1.51
CA SER A 193 7.20 20.08 -1.43
C SER A 193 7.50 20.87 -0.16
N TYR A 194 7.91 20.19 0.92
CA TYR A 194 8.39 20.79 2.17
C TYR A 194 9.89 21.16 2.14
N SER A 195 10.53 21.08 0.96
CA SER A 195 11.96 21.38 0.78
C SER A 195 12.91 20.43 1.52
N LEU A 196 12.46 19.22 1.86
CA LEU A 196 13.30 18.19 2.42
C LEU A 196 14.22 17.57 1.35
N ASN A 197 15.44 17.20 1.73
CA ASN A 197 16.35 16.46 0.87
C ASN A 197 16.01 14.96 0.92
N VAL A 198 15.33 14.47 -0.12
CA VAL A 198 14.77 13.11 -0.16
C VAL A 198 15.65 12.19 -0.99
N HIS A 199 16.23 11.19 -0.33
CA HIS A 199 16.92 10.07 -0.94
C HIS A 199 15.97 8.86 -1.02
N ILE A 200 16.16 8.01 -2.04
CA ILE A 200 15.25 6.88 -2.30
C ILE A 200 16.09 5.64 -2.58
N THR A 201 15.74 4.52 -1.96
CA THR A 201 16.34 3.21 -2.23
C THR A 201 15.26 2.14 -2.36
N ASP A 202 15.47 1.22 -3.29
CA ASP A 202 14.60 0.06 -3.48
C ASP A 202 15.40 -1.07 -4.15
N PRO A 203 15.36 -2.32 -3.63
CA PRO A 203 16.12 -3.44 -4.21
C PRO A 203 15.51 -4.01 -5.49
N HIS A 204 14.27 -3.65 -5.84
CA HIS A 204 13.53 -4.23 -6.95
C HIS A 204 13.12 -3.20 -8.02
N ALA A 205 13.07 -1.92 -7.69
CA ALA A 205 12.71 -0.88 -8.64
C ALA A 205 13.88 -0.52 -9.56
N GLU A 206 13.58 -0.20 -10.80
CA GLU A 206 14.56 0.32 -11.77
C GLU A 206 14.58 1.85 -11.74
N SER A 207 15.78 2.45 -11.61
CA SER A 207 15.96 3.90 -11.47
C SER A 207 15.43 4.67 -12.68
N GLU A 208 15.73 4.18 -13.90
CA GLU A 208 15.25 4.80 -15.15
C GLU A 208 13.73 4.78 -15.26
N ALA A 209 13.09 3.69 -14.82
CA ALA A 209 11.63 3.59 -14.81
C ALA A 209 11.01 4.59 -13.82
N LEU A 210 11.59 4.76 -12.63
CA LEU A 210 11.14 5.76 -11.64
C LEU A 210 11.32 7.18 -12.16
N LYS A 211 12.44 7.46 -12.85
CA LYS A 211 12.70 8.76 -13.47
C LYS A 211 11.66 9.10 -14.55
N HIS A 212 11.36 8.13 -15.42
CA HIS A 212 10.40 8.30 -16.50
C HIS A 212 8.97 8.51 -15.97
N GLU A 213 8.56 7.70 -14.98
CA GLU A 213 7.18 7.69 -14.47
C GLU A 213 6.90 8.83 -13.47
N TYR A 214 7.87 9.12 -12.58
CA TYR A 214 7.66 10.02 -11.44
C TYR A 214 8.61 11.19 -11.35
N GLY A 215 9.64 11.27 -12.20
CA GLY A 215 10.61 12.36 -12.22
C GLY A 215 11.64 12.34 -11.08
N PHE A 216 11.85 11.18 -10.45
CA PHE A 216 12.92 10.98 -9.46
C PHE A 216 13.65 9.65 -9.69
N GLU A 217 14.87 9.56 -9.16
CA GLU A 217 15.75 8.41 -9.34
C GLU A 217 16.10 7.77 -7.99
N LEU A 218 16.57 6.52 -8.02
CA LEU A 218 17.20 5.90 -6.87
C LEU A 218 18.50 6.61 -6.54
N THR A 219 18.79 6.76 -5.25
CA THR A 219 20.02 7.39 -4.76
C THR A 219 21.18 6.40 -4.85
N PRO A 220 22.22 6.67 -5.65
CA PRO A 220 23.28 5.69 -5.92
C PRO A 220 24.17 5.41 -4.69
N VAL A 221 24.37 6.41 -3.83
CA VAL A 221 25.16 6.30 -2.59
C VAL A 221 24.37 6.90 -1.44
N LEU A 222 24.05 6.06 -0.46
CA LEU A 222 23.31 6.52 0.72
C LEU A 222 24.21 7.35 1.64
N SER A 223 23.61 8.33 2.29
CA SER A 223 24.23 9.13 3.35
C SER A 223 24.29 8.33 4.66
N ASN A 224 25.00 8.84 5.65
CA ASN A 224 25.09 8.28 6.99
C ASN A 224 24.56 9.25 8.08
N ASP A 225 23.80 10.27 7.68
CA ASP A 225 23.34 11.34 8.55
C ASP A 225 21.86 11.71 8.31
N TYR A 226 21.01 10.70 8.03
CA TYR A 226 19.58 10.93 7.84
C TYR A 226 18.90 11.41 9.13
N ASP A 227 17.98 12.36 8.97
CA ASP A 227 17.08 12.85 10.02
C ASP A 227 15.85 11.96 10.21
N ALA A 228 15.46 11.28 9.14
CA ALA A 228 14.41 10.27 9.17
C ALA A 228 14.64 9.20 8.10
N VAL A 229 14.21 7.98 8.40
CA VAL A 229 14.10 6.86 7.46
C VAL A 229 12.66 6.41 7.42
N ILE A 230 12.07 6.27 6.23
CA ILE A 230 10.70 5.81 6.04
C ILE A 230 10.73 4.46 5.34
N ILE A 231 10.31 3.40 6.01
CA ILE A 231 10.12 2.08 5.40
C ILE A 231 8.70 2.05 4.84
N THR A 232 8.57 2.32 3.55
CA THR A 232 7.28 2.43 2.84
C THR A 232 6.79 1.09 2.33
N VAL A 233 7.73 0.22 1.87
CA VAL A 233 7.43 -1.11 1.32
C VAL A 233 8.28 -2.14 2.06
N PRO A 234 7.66 -3.18 2.70
CA PRO A 234 8.36 -4.14 3.53
C PRO A 234 8.98 -5.27 2.70
N HIS A 235 9.95 -4.95 1.83
CA HIS A 235 10.67 -5.95 1.06
C HIS A 235 11.36 -6.98 1.95
N SER A 236 11.38 -8.24 1.54
CA SER A 236 12.08 -9.31 2.27
C SER A 236 13.57 -9.05 2.42
N ASP A 237 14.18 -8.29 1.51
CA ASP A 237 15.57 -7.86 1.57
C ASP A 237 15.88 -7.01 2.80
N TYR A 238 14.90 -6.28 3.30
CA TYR A 238 15.05 -5.43 4.49
C TYR A 238 15.03 -6.22 5.80
N LYS A 239 14.50 -7.45 5.82
CA LYS A 239 14.45 -8.29 7.04
C LYS A 239 15.81 -8.58 7.67
N LYS A 240 16.89 -8.44 6.91
CA LYS A 240 18.27 -8.61 7.39
C LYS A 240 18.88 -7.36 8.02
N LEU A 241 18.21 -6.21 7.91
CA LEU A 241 18.65 -4.96 8.51
C LEU A 241 18.20 -4.93 9.98
N ASP A 242 19.06 -4.47 10.84
CA ASP A 242 18.87 -4.42 12.29
C ASP A 242 18.98 -3.00 12.85
N ASP A 243 18.84 -2.86 14.15
CA ASP A 243 18.97 -1.60 14.86
C ASP A 243 20.34 -0.94 14.65
N ALA A 244 21.42 -1.75 14.58
CA ALA A 244 22.78 -1.25 14.33
C ALA A 244 22.92 -0.67 12.92
N TYR A 245 22.29 -1.28 11.92
CA TYR A 245 22.25 -0.74 10.58
C TYR A 245 21.59 0.65 10.56
N PHE A 246 20.39 0.78 11.14
CA PHE A 246 19.71 2.08 11.19
C PHE A 246 20.49 3.11 11.98
N ALA A 247 21.13 2.70 13.07
CA ALA A 247 22.01 3.58 13.84
C ALA A 247 23.20 4.10 13.02
N SER A 248 23.74 3.29 12.11
CA SER A 248 24.91 3.65 11.29
C SER A 248 24.62 4.65 10.19
N ILE A 249 23.37 4.73 9.72
CA ILE A 249 22.97 5.62 8.61
C ILE A 249 22.20 6.85 9.07
N THR A 250 21.90 6.99 10.35
CA THR A 250 21.03 8.06 10.87
C THR A 250 21.69 8.86 11.99
N LYS A 251 21.25 10.11 12.14
CA LYS A 251 21.60 10.94 13.30
C LYS A 251 21.04 10.35 14.60
N PRO A 252 21.60 10.66 15.78
CA PRO A 252 21.16 10.10 17.07
C PRO A 252 19.67 10.31 17.38
N HIS A 253 19.09 11.42 16.94
CA HIS A 253 17.68 11.76 17.17
C HIS A 253 16.79 11.51 15.95
N ALA A 254 17.23 10.67 15.01
CA ALA A 254 16.46 10.37 13.83
C ALA A 254 15.17 9.58 14.13
N LEU A 255 14.21 9.70 13.24
CA LEU A 255 12.97 8.90 13.26
C LEU A 255 13.08 7.72 12.29
N ILE A 256 12.78 6.54 12.77
CA ILE A 256 12.49 5.37 11.93
C ILE A 256 10.97 5.25 11.81
N ALA A 257 10.45 5.63 10.65
CA ALA A 257 9.02 5.57 10.34
C ALA A 257 8.73 4.29 9.53
N ASP A 258 8.22 3.28 10.20
CA ASP A 258 7.95 1.96 9.62
C ASP A 258 6.45 1.79 9.34
N LEU A 259 6.03 2.07 8.12
CA LEU A 259 4.60 2.11 7.77
C LEU A 259 3.89 0.77 7.92
N LYS A 260 4.63 -0.33 7.96
CA LYS A 260 4.07 -1.70 8.06
C LYS A 260 4.42 -2.42 9.36
N GLY A 261 5.13 -1.77 10.26
CA GLY A 261 5.50 -2.36 11.55
C GLY A 261 6.47 -3.54 11.44
N MET A 262 7.30 -3.58 10.38
CA MET A 262 8.27 -4.67 10.14
C MET A 262 9.29 -4.80 11.26
N TYR A 263 9.72 -3.68 11.84
CA TYR A 263 10.75 -3.59 12.86
C TYR A 263 10.20 -3.28 14.26
N ARG A 264 8.91 -3.47 14.48
CA ARG A 264 8.26 -3.22 15.77
C ARG A 264 8.94 -4.03 16.88
N GLY A 265 9.38 -3.34 17.94
CA GLY A 265 10.14 -3.93 19.05
C GLY A 265 11.60 -4.28 18.74
N ALA A 266 12.07 -4.09 17.51
CA ALA A 266 13.44 -4.36 17.10
C ALA A 266 14.33 -3.10 17.06
N ILE A 267 13.74 -1.90 16.98
CA ILE A 267 14.45 -0.62 16.98
C ILE A 267 14.43 -0.03 18.39
N SER A 268 15.59 0.22 18.95
CA SER A 268 15.80 0.81 20.28
C SER A 268 16.75 1.99 20.32
N SER A 269 17.66 2.11 19.33
CA SER A 269 18.67 3.14 19.26
C SER A 269 18.16 4.47 18.66
N ARG A 270 16.96 4.46 18.10
CA ARG A 270 16.35 5.61 17.43
C ARG A 270 14.88 5.73 17.82
N ASN A 271 14.30 6.91 17.60
CA ASN A 271 12.86 7.07 17.75
C ASN A 271 12.14 6.25 16.69
N TYR A 272 11.10 5.54 17.09
CA TYR A 272 10.34 4.65 16.22
C TYR A 272 8.87 5.07 16.15
N TRP A 273 8.31 5.04 14.95
CA TRP A 273 6.89 5.27 14.71
C TRP A 273 6.39 4.33 13.62
N SER A 274 5.16 3.85 13.78
CA SER A 274 4.44 3.07 12.75
C SER A 274 3.02 3.58 12.57
N LEU A 275 2.37 3.25 11.44
CA LEU A 275 0.97 3.56 11.20
C LEU A 275 0.04 2.85 12.18
#